data_01cdc6fab8ac39f9c5e7c3984b43036c
#
_entry.id   01cdc6fab8ac39f9c5e7c3984b43036c
#
_cell.length_a   1.000
_cell.length_b   1.000
_cell.length_c   1.000
_cell.angle_alpha   90.00
_cell.angle_beta   90.00
_cell.angle_gamma   90.00
#
_symmetry.space_group_name_H-M   'P 1'
#
loop_
_entity.id
_entity.type
_entity.pdbx_description
1 polymer ?
#
loop_
_entity_poly.entity_id
_entity_poly.type
_entity_poly.pdbx_seq_one_letter_code
_entity_poly.pdbx_strand_id
1 'polypeptide(L)'
;MAAAATSVVPAGRSARRASAEDDKLVFETTDGIEPITSFDEMGIKNDLLRGIYAYGFEKPSAIQQRAVMPLIKGRDVIAQAQSGTGKTSMIALAVCQLVDTSSREVQALILSPTRELAAQTEKVILAIGDYINIQAHACIGGKSVGEDIRKLEYGVHVVSGTPGRVCDMIKRRTLRTRAIRLLVLDESDEMLSRGFKDQIYDVYRYLPPELQVVLISATLPNEILEMTSKFMTDPVKILVKRDELTLEGIKQFFVAVEREEWKFDTLCDLYDTLTITQAVIFCNTKRKVDWLTEKMRSNNFTVSSMHGDMPQKERDAIMSEFRSGTTRVLITTDVWARGLDVQQVSLVINYDLPNNRELYIHRIGRSGRFGRKGVAINFVKSDDIKILRDIEQYYSTQIDEMPMNVADLI
;
A
#
# COMPACT_ATOMS: atom_id res chain seq x y z
N MET A 1 2.55 18.29 46.05
CA MET A 1 3.33 17.70 44.96
C MET A 1 2.41 17.52 43.75
N ALA A 2 2.51 18.43 42.80
CA ALA A 2 1.63 18.45 41.63
C ALA A 2 2.26 17.57 40.54
N ALA A 3 1.50 16.57 40.08
CA ALA A 3 1.88 15.74 38.95
C ALA A 3 1.66 16.52 37.63
N ALA A 4 2.73 16.73 36.89
CA ALA A 4 2.68 17.36 35.58
C ALA A 4 2.05 16.41 34.57
N ALA A 5 0.91 16.80 34.02
CA ALA A 5 0.28 16.17 32.88
C ALA A 5 1.05 16.60 31.61
N THR A 6 1.78 15.69 31.01
CA THR A 6 2.37 15.86 29.67
C THR A 6 1.27 15.82 28.63
N SER A 7 0.90 16.98 28.12
CA SER A 7 0.01 17.11 26.96
C SER A 7 0.72 16.60 25.72
N VAL A 8 0.25 15.47 25.20
CA VAL A 8 0.61 14.99 23.86
C VAL A 8 -0.08 15.93 22.85
N VAL A 9 0.70 16.72 22.13
CA VAL A 9 0.23 17.55 21.02
C VAL A 9 -0.16 16.60 19.88
N PRO A 10 -1.39 16.62 19.37
CA PRO A 10 -1.76 15.80 18.22
C PRO A 10 -1.10 16.35 16.97
N ALA A 11 -0.42 15.48 16.24
CA ALA A 11 0.15 15.76 14.92
C ALA A 11 -0.91 16.37 13.99
N GLY A 12 -0.49 17.41 13.26
CA GLY A 12 -1.33 18.34 12.51
C GLY A 12 -2.42 17.70 11.67
N ARG A 13 -3.63 18.24 11.82
CA ARG A 13 -4.81 17.99 11.00
C ARG A 13 -4.57 18.50 9.57
N SER A 14 -4.10 17.63 8.68
CA SER A 14 -4.35 17.85 7.25
C SER A 14 -5.64 17.11 6.90
N ALA A 15 -6.70 17.84 6.63
CA ALA A 15 -7.94 17.28 6.12
C ALA A 15 -7.64 16.48 4.84
N ARG A 16 -7.82 15.16 4.89
CA ARG A 16 -7.67 14.28 3.73
C ARG A 16 -8.92 14.44 2.86
N ARG A 17 -8.92 15.45 2.00
CA ARG A 17 -9.93 15.59 0.93
C ARG A 17 -9.70 14.45 -0.06
N ALA A 18 -10.78 13.76 -0.45
CA ALA A 18 -10.80 12.97 -1.68
C ALA A 18 -10.26 13.85 -2.80
N SER A 19 -9.31 13.37 -3.60
CA SER A 19 -8.75 14.17 -4.68
C SER A 19 -9.84 14.40 -5.74
N ALA A 20 -9.83 15.56 -6.39
CA ALA A 20 -10.75 15.86 -7.50
C ALA A 20 -10.54 14.90 -8.71
N GLU A 21 -9.47 14.11 -8.69
CA GLU A 21 -9.14 13.07 -9.66
C GLU A 21 -9.85 11.74 -9.38
N ASP A 22 -10.11 11.40 -8.10
CA ASP A 22 -10.93 10.24 -7.74
C ASP A 22 -12.36 10.34 -8.29
N ASP A 23 -12.89 11.55 -8.42
CA ASP A 23 -14.24 11.78 -8.97
C ASP A 23 -14.33 11.57 -10.50
N LYS A 24 -13.17 11.46 -11.19
CA LYS A 24 -13.11 11.22 -12.64
C LYS A 24 -12.95 9.74 -13.01
N LEU A 25 -12.65 8.86 -12.05
CA LEU A 25 -12.48 7.45 -12.33
C LEU A 25 -13.80 6.79 -12.73
N VAL A 26 -13.87 6.22 -13.92
CA VAL A 26 -15.00 5.41 -14.37
C VAL A 26 -14.79 3.97 -13.93
N PHE A 27 -15.75 3.44 -13.19
CA PHE A 27 -15.75 2.08 -12.72
C PHE A 27 -16.69 1.21 -13.55
N GLU A 28 -16.25 0.00 -13.84
CA GLU A 28 -17.10 -1.10 -14.26
C GLU A 28 -17.47 -1.88 -13.00
N THR A 29 -18.75 -1.87 -12.66
CA THR A 29 -19.27 -2.54 -11.45
C THR A 29 -20.26 -3.62 -11.82
N THR A 30 -20.40 -4.62 -10.95
CA THR A 30 -21.53 -5.55 -11.01
C THR A 30 -22.84 -4.77 -10.96
N ASP A 31 -23.85 -5.24 -11.68
CA ASP A 31 -25.17 -4.59 -11.74
C ASP A 31 -25.76 -4.34 -10.35
N GLY A 32 -26.39 -3.19 -10.19
CA GLY A 32 -27.05 -2.78 -8.94
C GLY A 32 -26.12 -2.19 -7.88
N ILE A 33 -24.86 -1.93 -8.20
CA ILE A 33 -23.94 -1.22 -7.31
C ILE A 33 -23.98 0.28 -7.64
N GLU A 34 -24.67 1.05 -6.79
CA GLU A 34 -24.69 2.51 -6.88
C GLU A 34 -23.68 3.13 -5.90
N PRO A 35 -23.00 4.22 -6.30
CA PRO A 35 -22.08 4.93 -5.42
C PRO A 35 -22.84 5.68 -4.32
N ILE A 36 -22.41 5.51 -3.07
CA ILE A 36 -22.93 6.27 -1.92
C ILE A 36 -21.91 7.33 -1.54
N THR A 37 -22.29 8.57 -1.62
CA THR A 37 -21.38 9.73 -1.54
C THR A 37 -21.15 10.26 -0.12
N SER A 38 -21.87 9.73 0.88
CA SER A 38 -21.73 10.12 2.29
C SER A 38 -21.57 8.88 3.18
N PHE A 39 -20.66 8.95 4.17
CA PHE A 39 -20.52 7.89 5.17
C PHE A 39 -21.79 7.74 6.05
N ASP A 40 -22.53 8.83 6.27
CA ASP A 40 -23.78 8.81 7.07
C ASP A 40 -24.88 7.98 6.41
N GLU A 41 -24.87 7.86 5.09
CA GLU A 41 -25.85 7.09 4.32
C GLU A 41 -25.51 5.59 4.21
N MET A 42 -24.32 5.18 4.68
CA MET A 42 -23.85 3.79 4.59
C MET A 42 -24.34 2.89 5.74
N GLY A 43 -25.12 3.39 6.67
CA GLY A 43 -25.60 2.61 7.82
C GLY A 43 -24.48 2.13 8.77
N ILE A 44 -23.41 2.91 8.87
CA ILE A 44 -22.25 2.63 9.71
C ILE A 44 -22.60 2.91 11.19
N LYS A 45 -22.08 2.10 12.10
CA LYS A 45 -22.21 2.29 13.57
C LYS A 45 -21.78 3.72 13.95
N ASN A 46 -22.58 4.39 14.81
CA ASN A 46 -22.32 5.79 15.18
C ASN A 46 -20.92 6.04 15.75
N ASP A 47 -20.43 5.15 16.62
CA ASP A 47 -19.07 5.29 17.18
C ASP A 47 -17.98 5.06 16.12
N LEU A 48 -18.25 4.23 15.11
CA LEU A 48 -17.34 4.06 13.99
C LEU A 48 -17.34 5.29 13.07
N LEU A 49 -18.50 5.93 12.83
CA LEU A 49 -18.59 7.23 12.14
C LEU A 49 -17.75 8.30 12.85
N ARG A 50 -17.82 8.36 14.17
CA ARG A 50 -16.98 9.27 14.96
C ARG A 50 -15.49 9.01 14.72
N GLY A 51 -15.10 7.73 14.67
CA GLY A 51 -13.71 7.33 14.37
C GLY A 51 -13.26 7.76 12.96
N ILE A 52 -14.13 7.62 11.96
CA ILE A 52 -13.86 8.02 10.57
C ILE A 52 -13.61 9.53 10.50
N TYR A 53 -14.51 10.34 11.07
CA TYR A 53 -14.37 11.79 11.06
C TYR A 53 -13.21 12.27 11.94
N ALA A 54 -12.96 11.64 13.08
CA ALA A 54 -11.80 11.95 13.94
C ALA A 54 -10.48 11.61 13.25
N TYR A 55 -10.45 10.59 12.38
CA TYR A 55 -9.28 10.24 11.56
C TYR A 55 -9.00 11.28 10.46
N GLY A 56 -9.98 12.12 10.14
CA GLY A 56 -9.87 13.24 9.20
C GLY A 56 -10.47 12.99 7.82
N PHE A 57 -11.31 11.97 7.66
CA PHE A 57 -12.11 11.79 6.45
C PHE A 57 -13.35 12.66 6.50
N GLU A 58 -13.64 13.35 5.39
CA GLU A 58 -14.85 14.16 5.22
C GLU A 58 -15.87 13.47 4.30
N LYS A 59 -15.37 12.81 3.25
CA LYS A 59 -16.17 12.10 2.23
C LYS A 59 -15.50 10.78 1.86
N PRO A 60 -16.30 9.77 1.47
CA PRO A 60 -15.75 8.53 0.94
C PRO A 60 -15.10 8.76 -0.43
N SER A 61 -13.96 8.12 -0.67
CA SER A 61 -13.31 8.08 -1.97
C SER A 61 -14.15 7.29 -2.99
N ALA A 62 -13.84 7.41 -4.28
CA ALA A 62 -14.59 6.76 -5.35
C ALA A 62 -14.71 5.24 -5.19
N ILE A 63 -13.65 4.56 -4.72
CA ILE A 63 -13.68 3.13 -4.41
C ILE A 63 -14.52 2.82 -3.16
N GLN A 64 -14.42 3.66 -2.12
CA GLN A 64 -15.19 3.50 -0.89
C GLN A 64 -16.68 3.66 -1.13
N GLN A 65 -17.09 4.62 -1.95
CA GLN A 65 -18.50 4.87 -2.33
C GLN A 65 -19.19 3.61 -2.89
N ARG A 66 -18.44 2.74 -3.56
CA ARG A 66 -18.95 1.53 -4.24
C ARG A 66 -18.73 0.26 -3.46
N ALA A 67 -17.58 0.14 -2.77
CA ALA A 67 -17.16 -1.10 -2.14
C ALA A 67 -17.65 -1.28 -0.70
N VAL A 68 -17.83 -0.19 0.07
CA VAL A 68 -18.17 -0.30 1.49
C VAL A 68 -19.49 -1.03 1.72
N MET A 69 -20.52 -0.70 0.98
CA MET A 69 -21.83 -1.35 1.17
C MET A 69 -21.84 -2.86 0.85
N PRO A 70 -21.32 -3.34 -0.28
CA PRO A 70 -21.15 -4.77 -0.50
C PRO A 70 -20.34 -5.46 0.60
N LEU A 71 -19.26 -4.83 1.06
CA LEU A 71 -18.39 -5.37 2.10
C LEU A 71 -19.15 -5.56 3.42
N ILE A 72 -19.86 -4.55 3.91
CA ILE A 72 -20.58 -4.63 5.18
C ILE A 72 -21.84 -5.51 5.10
N LYS A 73 -22.34 -5.77 3.89
CA LYS A 73 -23.43 -6.74 3.64
C LYS A 73 -22.93 -8.19 3.56
N GLY A 74 -21.65 -8.45 3.78
CA GLY A 74 -21.06 -9.77 3.77
C GLY A 74 -20.86 -10.41 2.39
N ARG A 75 -20.88 -9.61 1.31
CA ARG A 75 -20.62 -10.09 -0.06
C ARG A 75 -19.11 -10.24 -0.29
N ASP A 76 -18.75 -11.24 -1.08
CA ASP A 76 -17.40 -11.31 -1.65
C ASP A 76 -17.18 -10.15 -2.60
N VAL A 77 -15.99 -9.52 -2.55
CA VAL A 77 -15.69 -8.33 -3.34
C VAL A 77 -14.33 -8.44 -4.00
N ILE A 78 -14.28 -8.14 -5.29
CA ILE A 78 -13.06 -7.90 -6.05
C ILE A 78 -12.98 -6.40 -6.32
N ALA A 79 -12.03 -5.72 -5.70
CA ALA A 79 -11.83 -4.29 -5.85
C ALA A 79 -10.50 -3.99 -6.56
N GLN A 80 -10.57 -3.42 -7.76
CA GLN A 80 -9.41 -2.90 -8.43
C GLN A 80 -9.19 -1.45 -8.01
N ALA A 81 -8.07 -1.17 -7.38
CA ALA A 81 -7.75 0.16 -6.91
C ALA A 81 -6.25 0.38 -6.79
N GLN A 82 -5.81 1.55 -7.21
CA GLN A 82 -4.42 1.98 -7.09
C GLN A 82 -4.05 2.36 -5.65
N SER A 83 -2.76 2.50 -5.39
CA SER A 83 -2.26 3.05 -4.14
C SER A 83 -2.72 4.50 -3.95
N GLY A 84 -3.14 4.83 -2.72
CA GLY A 84 -3.59 6.20 -2.39
C GLY A 84 -5.08 6.48 -2.60
N THR A 85 -5.84 5.55 -3.17
CA THR A 85 -7.29 5.70 -3.43
C THR A 85 -8.18 5.43 -2.21
N GLY A 86 -7.61 5.20 -1.03
CA GLY A 86 -8.37 4.92 0.20
C GLY A 86 -8.64 3.45 0.48
N LYS A 87 -7.90 2.52 -0.15
CA LYS A 87 -8.05 1.06 0.06
C LYS A 87 -7.91 0.64 1.53
N THR A 88 -6.84 1.06 2.18
CA THR A 88 -6.55 0.68 3.57
C THR A 88 -7.65 1.17 4.52
N SER A 89 -8.17 2.37 4.31
CA SER A 89 -9.27 2.91 5.11
C SER A 89 -10.58 2.19 4.82
N MET A 90 -10.82 1.77 3.57
CA MET A 90 -11.96 0.93 3.19
C MET A 90 -11.92 -0.41 3.92
N ILE A 91 -10.76 -1.08 3.96
CA ILE A 91 -10.55 -2.31 4.73
C ILE A 91 -10.84 -2.07 6.21
N ALA A 92 -10.25 -1.04 6.78
CA ALA A 92 -10.42 -0.71 8.20
C ALA A 92 -11.87 -0.45 8.57
N LEU A 93 -12.59 0.30 7.74
CA LEU A 93 -14.00 0.60 7.93
C LEU A 93 -14.86 -0.68 7.87
N ALA A 94 -14.67 -1.51 6.85
CA ALA A 94 -15.41 -2.76 6.70
C ALA A 94 -15.15 -3.72 7.87
N VAL A 95 -13.90 -3.90 8.25
CA VAL A 95 -13.49 -4.73 9.38
C VAL A 95 -14.11 -4.24 10.69
N CYS A 96 -13.99 -2.95 11.00
CA CYS A 96 -14.55 -2.35 12.21
C CYS A 96 -16.07 -2.45 12.27
N GLN A 97 -16.75 -2.35 11.12
CA GLN A 97 -18.19 -2.50 11.04
C GLN A 97 -18.66 -3.94 11.30
N LEU A 98 -17.92 -4.93 10.78
CA LEU A 98 -18.31 -6.34 10.84
C LEU A 98 -17.93 -7.03 12.16
N VAL A 99 -16.88 -6.58 12.82
CA VAL A 99 -16.36 -7.22 14.02
C VAL A 99 -17.27 -6.97 15.22
N ASP A 100 -17.50 -8.03 16.00
CA ASP A 100 -18.10 -7.96 17.33
C ASP A 100 -17.01 -7.79 18.40
N THR A 101 -16.92 -6.60 18.97
CA THR A 101 -15.89 -6.25 19.96
C THR A 101 -16.16 -6.83 21.35
N SER A 102 -17.31 -7.44 21.60
CA SER A 102 -17.60 -8.18 22.82
C SER A 102 -16.89 -9.54 22.88
N SER A 103 -16.56 -10.11 21.71
CA SER A 103 -15.83 -11.37 21.58
C SER A 103 -14.33 -11.11 21.40
N ARG A 104 -13.49 -11.76 22.19
CA ARG A 104 -12.02 -11.66 22.08
C ARG A 104 -11.41 -12.66 21.09
N GLU A 105 -12.18 -13.15 20.13
CA GLU A 105 -11.69 -14.03 19.10
C GLU A 105 -11.34 -13.27 17.83
N VAL A 106 -10.37 -13.78 17.07
CA VAL A 106 -10.02 -13.23 15.76
C VAL A 106 -11.14 -13.49 14.78
N GLN A 107 -11.74 -12.44 14.23
CA GLN A 107 -12.89 -12.50 13.33
C GLN A 107 -12.57 -12.01 11.93
N ALA A 108 -11.51 -11.23 11.77
CA ALA A 108 -11.04 -10.76 10.47
C ALA A 108 -9.52 -10.99 10.33
N LEU A 109 -9.12 -11.44 9.16
CA LEU A 109 -7.74 -11.68 8.78
C LEU A 109 -7.42 -10.91 7.52
N ILE A 110 -6.36 -10.09 7.56
CA ILE A 110 -5.85 -9.35 6.40
C ILE A 110 -4.46 -9.87 6.06
N LEU A 111 -4.26 -10.29 4.82
CA LEU A 111 -2.96 -10.68 4.30
C LEU A 111 -2.41 -9.58 3.39
N SER A 112 -1.16 -9.23 3.59
CA SER A 112 -0.45 -8.19 2.84
C SER A 112 0.94 -8.68 2.41
N PRO A 113 1.49 -8.20 1.27
CA PRO A 113 2.75 -8.70 0.72
C PRO A 113 3.98 -8.29 1.53
N THR A 114 3.89 -7.20 2.31
CA THR A 114 5.02 -6.66 3.06
C THR A 114 4.67 -6.44 4.53
N ARG A 115 5.70 -6.48 5.37
CA ARG A 115 5.58 -6.23 6.81
C ARG A 115 5.11 -4.81 7.10
N GLU A 116 5.59 -3.86 6.33
CA GLU A 116 5.27 -2.43 6.45
C GLU A 116 3.80 -2.18 6.14
N LEU A 117 3.27 -2.77 5.08
CA LEU A 117 1.86 -2.63 4.70
C LEU A 117 0.95 -3.27 5.76
N ALA A 118 1.30 -4.47 6.24
CA ALA A 118 0.55 -5.13 7.30
C ALA A 118 0.50 -4.30 8.60
N ALA A 119 1.65 -3.73 9.01
CA ALA A 119 1.73 -2.86 10.16
C ALA A 119 0.99 -1.52 9.96
N GLN A 120 1.00 -0.97 8.74
CA GLN A 120 0.23 0.22 8.40
C GLN A 120 -1.28 -0.05 8.49
N THR A 121 -1.74 -1.17 7.98
CA THR A 121 -3.15 -1.58 8.04
C THR A 121 -3.62 -1.74 9.47
N GLU A 122 -2.83 -2.39 10.35
CA GLU A 122 -3.11 -2.46 11.78
C GLU A 122 -3.31 -1.07 12.40
N LYS A 123 -2.39 -0.15 12.15
CA LYS A 123 -2.47 1.23 12.69
C LYS A 123 -3.72 1.97 12.23
N VAL A 124 -4.11 1.82 10.97
CA VAL A 124 -5.32 2.46 10.44
C VAL A 124 -6.58 1.86 11.06
N ILE A 125 -6.63 0.53 11.25
CA ILE A 125 -7.74 -0.16 11.92
C ILE A 125 -7.89 0.34 13.35
N LEU A 126 -6.79 0.40 14.12
CA LEU A 126 -6.80 0.90 15.50
C LEU A 126 -7.25 2.36 15.57
N ALA A 127 -6.79 3.21 14.66
CA ALA A 127 -7.13 4.64 14.66
C ALA A 127 -8.60 4.89 14.28
N ILE A 128 -9.13 4.20 13.28
CA ILE A 128 -10.54 4.34 12.87
C ILE A 128 -11.48 3.67 13.90
N GLY A 129 -11.06 2.55 14.47
CA GLY A 129 -11.84 1.77 15.42
C GLY A 129 -11.66 2.16 16.89
N ASP A 130 -11.01 3.30 17.18
CA ASP A 130 -10.70 3.72 18.55
C ASP A 130 -11.97 3.84 19.43
N TYR A 131 -13.01 4.48 18.93
CA TYR A 131 -14.28 4.66 19.67
C TYR A 131 -15.10 3.37 19.88
N ILE A 132 -14.77 2.30 19.17
CA ILE A 132 -15.39 0.98 19.36
C ILE A 132 -14.48 0.01 20.12
N ASN A 133 -13.34 0.46 20.63
CA ASN A 133 -12.35 -0.33 21.34
C ASN A 133 -11.86 -1.56 20.56
N ILE A 134 -11.67 -1.42 19.25
CA ILE A 134 -11.14 -2.50 18.42
C ILE A 134 -9.73 -2.91 18.88
N GLN A 135 -9.46 -4.22 18.86
CA GLN A 135 -8.13 -4.75 19.13
C GLN A 135 -7.63 -5.40 17.84
N ALA A 136 -6.48 -4.98 17.37
CA ALA A 136 -5.81 -5.51 16.18
C ALA A 136 -4.35 -5.81 16.50
N HIS A 137 -3.77 -6.77 15.79
CA HIS A 137 -2.36 -7.12 15.93
C HIS A 137 -1.73 -7.43 14.58
N ALA A 138 -0.50 -6.92 14.37
CA ALA A 138 0.28 -7.19 13.17
C ALA A 138 1.18 -8.42 13.36
N CYS A 139 0.82 -9.55 12.72
CA CYS A 139 1.62 -10.76 12.65
C CYS A 139 2.61 -10.70 11.47
N ILE A 140 3.82 -10.22 11.73
CA ILE A 140 4.83 -9.98 10.69
C ILE A 140 6.18 -10.61 11.06
N GLY A 141 6.91 -11.08 10.05
CA GLY A 141 8.26 -11.58 10.24
C GLY A 141 9.23 -10.51 10.76
N GLY A 142 10.32 -10.92 11.39
CA GLY A 142 11.33 -10.01 11.95
C GLY A 142 10.97 -9.46 13.34
N LYS A 143 9.75 -9.68 13.84
CA LYS A 143 9.35 -9.46 15.24
C LYS A 143 9.34 -10.75 16.05
N SER A 144 9.33 -10.63 17.36
CA SER A 144 9.32 -11.77 18.28
C SER A 144 8.07 -12.63 18.10
N VAL A 145 8.26 -13.93 17.89
CA VAL A 145 7.17 -14.92 17.86
C VAL A 145 6.45 -14.97 19.21
N GLY A 146 7.20 -14.86 20.30
CA GLY A 146 6.63 -14.85 21.66
C GLY A 146 5.72 -13.64 21.93
N GLU A 147 5.96 -12.51 21.29
CA GLU A 147 5.07 -11.35 21.37
C GLU A 147 3.77 -11.61 20.61
N ASP A 148 3.83 -12.17 19.42
CA ASP A 148 2.64 -12.57 18.65
C ASP A 148 1.80 -13.57 19.44
N ILE A 149 2.43 -14.59 20.05
CA ILE A 149 1.75 -15.57 20.89
C ILE A 149 1.00 -14.91 22.04
N ARG A 150 1.67 -14.06 22.81
CA ARG A 150 1.06 -13.36 23.95
C ARG A 150 -0.12 -12.48 23.53
N LYS A 151 0.00 -11.75 22.43
CA LYS A 151 -1.07 -10.88 21.91
C LYS A 151 -2.28 -11.70 21.46
N LEU A 152 -2.05 -12.79 20.74
CA LEU A 152 -3.12 -13.67 20.27
C LEU A 152 -3.80 -14.42 21.42
N GLU A 153 -3.07 -14.83 22.45
CA GLU A 153 -3.62 -15.46 23.65
C GLU A 153 -4.43 -14.47 24.51
N TYR A 154 -3.98 -13.23 24.61
CA TYR A 154 -4.73 -12.17 25.29
C TYR A 154 -6.09 -11.89 24.60
N GLY A 155 -6.11 -12.07 23.28
CA GLY A 155 -7.27 -11.91 22.42
C GLY A 155 -7.27 -10.59 21.65
N VAL A 156 -7.40 -10.73 20.33
CA VAL A 156 -7.57 -9.62 19.39
C VAL A 156 -8.71 -9.94 18.44
N HIS A 157 -9.37 -8.91 17.91
CA HIS A 157 -10.47 -9.06 16.98
C HIS A 157 -9.99 -9.22 15.54
N VAL A 158 -8.83 -8.63 15.23
CA VAL A 158 -8.30 -8.53 13.87
C VAL A 158 -6.82 -8.86 13.85
N VAL A 159 -6.41 -9.65 12.87
CA VAL A 159 -5.00 -9.89 12.55
C VAL A 159 -4.71 -9.34 11.17
N SER A 160 -3.69 -8.48 11.08
CA SER A 160 -3.09 -8.05 9.82
C SER A 160 -1.70 -8.65 9.72
N GLY A 161 -1.36 -9.34 8.64
CA GLY A 161 -0.06 -10.01 8.61
C GLY A 161 0.44 -10.34 7.21
N THR A 162 1.67 -10.83 7.17
CA THR A 162 2.26 -11.43 5.97
C THR A 162 1.94 -12.92 5.91
N PRO A 163 1.72 -13.50 4.72
CA PRO A 163 1.24 -14.87 4.57
C PRO A 163 2.07 -15.91 5.35
N GLY A 164 3.40 -15.82 5.30
CA GLY A 164 4.28 -16.77 5.97
C GLY A 164 4.17 -16.76 7.50
N ARG A 165 4.14 -15.58 8.14
CA ARG A 165 4.01 -15.47 9.61
C ARG A 165 2.60 -15.86 10.06
N VAL A 166 1.57 -15.48 9.33
CA VAL A 166 0.19 -15.87 9.64
C VAL A 166 0.04 -17.40 9.55
N CYS A 167 0.55 -18.01 8.51
CA CYS A 167 0.56 -19.46 8.35
C CYS A 167 1.29 -20.18 9.51
N ASP A 168 2.44 -19.66 9.95
CA ASP A 168 3.18 -20.19 11.10
C ASP A 168 2.35 -20.10 12.39
N MET A 169 1.67 -18.97 12.66
CA MET A 169 0.83 -18.79 13.84
C MET A 169 -0.39 -19.73 13.83
N ILE A 170 -0.97 -20.01 12.69
CA ILE A 170 -2.06 -20.99 12.53
C ILE A 170 -1.53 -22.40 12.79
N LYS A 171 -0.41 -22.80 12.17
CA LYS A 171 0.20 -24.13 12.34
C LYS A 171 0.61 -24.41 13.79
N ARG A 172 1.05 -23.38 14.51
CA ARG A 172 1.33 -23.45 15.96
C ARG A 172 0.05 -23.48 16.84
N ARG A 173 -1.12 -23.38 16.23
CA ARG A 173 -2.43 -23.30 16.93
C ARG A 173 -2.57 -22.08 17.85
N THR A 174 -1.74 -21.08 17.70
CA THR A 174 -1.81 -19.82 18.47
C THR A 174 -2.86 -18.91 17.87
N LEU A 175 -2.88 -18.76 16.55
CA LEU A 175 -3.96 -18.09 15.83
C LEU A 175 -5.10 -19.08 15.60
N ARG A 176 -6.19 -18.91 16.36
CA ARG A 176 -7.41 -19.72 16.22
C ARG A 176 -8.25 -19.16 15.08
N THR A 177 -8.62 -20.04 14.14
CA THR A 177 -9.28 -19.63 12.90
C THR A 177 -10.81 -19.79 12.95
N ARG A 178 -11.36 -20.46 13.94
CA ARG A 178 -12.77 -20.86 14.00
C ARG A 178 -13.79 -19.73 13.93
N ALA A 179 -13.43 -18.56 14.43
CA ALA A 179 -14.29 -17.37 14.47
C ALA A 179 -14.02 -16.40 13.31
N ILE A 180 -13.05 -16.70 12.45
CA ILE A 180 -12.74 -15.85 11.30
C ILE A 180 -13.85 -15.99 10.28
N ARG A 181 -14.45 -14.85 9.92
CA ARG A 181 -15.54 -14.74 8.94
C ARG A 181 -15.22 -13.79 7.78
N LEU A 182 -14.09 -13.09 7.86
CA LEU A 182 -13.61 -12.19 6.81
C LEU A 182 -12.13 -12.44 6.53
N LEU A 183 -11.80 -12.70 5.27
CA LEU A 183 -10.43 -12.73 4.75
C LEU A 183 -10.28 -11.61 3.74
N VAL A 184 -9.29 -10.75 3.95
CA VAL A 184 -8.90 -9.70 3.00
C VAL A 184 -7.53 -10.04 2.43
N LEU A 185 -7.42 -10.07 1.11
CA LEU A 185 -6.18 -10.22 0.37
C LEU A 185 -5.83 -8.86 -0.23
N ASP A 186 -4.95 -8.12 0.42
CA ASP A 186 -4.53 -6.78 -0.01
C ASP A 186 -3.27 -6.86 -0.89
N GLU A 187 -3.24 -6.10 -1.97
CA GLU A 187 -2.17 -6.13 -2.98
C GLU A 187 -1.89 -7.56 -3.48
N SER A 188 -2.95 -8.24 -3.92
CA SER A 188 -2.91 -9.67 -4.26
C SER A 188 -1.96 -10.00 -5.40
N ASP A 189 -1.86 -9.13 -6.41
CA ASP A 189 -0.91 -9.25 -7.51
C ASP A 189 0.55 -9.27 -7.02
N GLU A 190 0.88 -8.45 -6.02
CA GLU A 190 2.21 -8.47 -5.40
C GLU A 190 2.45 -9.74 -4.58
N MET A 191 1.45 -10.20 -3.83
CA MET A 191 1.61 -11.45 -3.08
C MET A 191 1.90 -12.62 -4.00
N LEU A 192 1.25 -12.71 -5.16
CA LEU A 192 1.52 -13.74 -6.15
C LEU A 192 2.91 -13.58 -6.78
N SER A 193 3.30 -12.38 -7.17
CA SER A 193 4.62 -12.12 -7.77
C SER A 193 5.78 -12.43 -6.82
N ARG A 194 5.54 -12.35 -5.51
CA ARG A 194 6.52 -12.74 -4.46
C ARG A 194 6.50 -14.23 -4.12
N GLY A 195 5.68 -15.02 -4.78
CA GLY A 195 5.60 -16.46 -4.57
C GLY A 195 4.84 -16.88 -3.31
N PHE A 196 3.94 -16.03 -2.78
CA PHE A 196 3.12 -16.37 -1.60
C PHE A 196 1.90 -17.21 -1.91
N LYS A 197 1.74 -17.67 -3.15
CA LYS A 197 0.58 -18.46 -3.59
C LYS A 197 0.29 -19.63 -2.65
N ASP A 198 1.27 -20.47 -2.37
CA ASP A 198 1.09 -21.67 -1.54
C ASP A 198 0.73 -21.31 -0.10
N GLN A 199 1.33 -20.28 0.48
CA GLN A 199 1.01 -19.83 1.83
C GLN A 199 -0.42 -19.27 1.93
N ILE A 200 -0.90 -18.55 0.91
CA ILE A 200 -2.28 -18.06 0.86
C ILE A 200 -3.26 -19.23 0.80
N TYR A 201 -2.99 -20.24 -0.04
CA TYR A 201 -3.80 -21.45 -0.11
C TYR A 201 -3.77 -22.25 1.20
N ASP A 202 -2.60 -22.37 1.84
CA ASP A 202 -2.47 -23.03 3.15
C ASP A 202 -3.32 -22.30 4.19
N VAL A 203 -3.21 -20.96 4.29
CA VAL A 203 -4.04 -20.18 5.22
C VAL A 203 -5.52 -20.40 4.95
N TYR A 204 -5.95 -20.28 3.70
CA TYR A 204 -7.35 -20.44 3.31
C TYR A 204 -7.94 -21.78 3.73
N ARG A 205 -7.18 -22.88 3.64
CA ARG A 205 -7.61 -24.23 4.05
C ARG A 205 -7.92 -24.35 5.53
N TYR A 206 -7.36 -23.52 6.38
CA TYR A 206 -7.62 -23.51 7.81
C TYR A 206 -8.81 -22.63 8.21
N LEU A 207 -9.37 -21.86 7.28
CA LEU A 207 -10.48 -20.95 7.55
C LEU A 207 -11.84 -21.67 7.42
N PRO A 208 -12.88 -21.17 8.11
CA PRO A 208 -14.22 -21.72 7.98
C PRO A 208 -14.77 -21.68 6.55
N PRO A 209 -15.63 -22.61 6.14
CA PRO A 209 -16.19 -22.66 4.79
C PRO A 209 -17.12 -21.47 4.47
N GLU A 210 -17.79 -20.91 5.47
CA GLU A 210 -18.66 -19.73 5.34
C GLU A 210 -17.85 -18.45 5.57
N LEU A 211 -16.90 -18.22 4.68
CA LEU A 211 -15.96 -17.10 4.78
C LEU A 211 -16.31 -16.06 3.71
N GLN A 212 -16.40 -14.79 4.11
CA GLN A 212 -16.38 -13.69 3.16
C GLN A 212 -14.93 -13.43 2.73
N VAL A 213 -14.71 -13.35 1.43
CA VAL A 213 -13.38 -13.06 0.86
C VAL A 213 -13.41 -11.73 0.12
N VAL A 214 -12.42 -10.90 0.40
CA VAL A 214 -12.22 -9.61 -0.25
C VAL A 214 -10.84 -9.60 -0.88
N LEU A 215 -10.80 -9.37 -2.17
CA LEU A 215 -9.56 -9.26 -2.92
C LEU A 215 -9.39 -7.83 -3.41
N ILE A 216 -8.25 -7.24 -3.07
CA ILE A 216 -7.88 -5.89 -3.49
C ILE A 216 -6.56 -5.96 -4.25
N SER A 217 -6.54 -5.42 -5.45
CA SER A 217 -5.38 -5.45 -6.30
C SER A 217 -5.34 -4.24 -7.24
N ALA A 218 -4.16 -3.79 -7.63
CA ALA A 218 -4.05 -2.76 -8.66
C ALA A 218 -4.22 -3.36 -10.06
N THR A 219 -3.83 -4.61 -10.24
CA THR A 219 -3.92 -5.35 -11.50
C THR A 219 -4.63 -6.68 -11.29
N LEU A 220 -5.24 -7.21 -12.34
CA LEU A 220 -5.98 -8.48 -12.31
C LEU A 220 -5.44 -9.45 -13.38
N PRO A 221 -4.22 -9.99 -13.22
CA PRO A 221 -3.70 -11.01 -14.10
C PRO A 221 -4.49 -12.32 -13.97
N ASN A 222 -4.35 -13.22 -14.95
CA ASN A 222 -5.08 -14.50 -14.99
C ASN A 222 -4.94 -15.34 -13.71
N GLU A 223 -3.76 -15.32 -13.09
CA GLU A 223 -3.52 -16.04 -11.82
C GLU A 223 -4.40 -15.53 -10.67
N ILE A 224 -4.66 -14.22 -10.62
CA ILE A 224 -5.61 -13.63 -9.65
C ILE A 224 -7.04 -14.13 -9.96
N LEU A 225 -7.45 -14.11 -11.22
CA LEU A 225 -8.77 -14.57 -11.63
C LEU A 225 -8.98 -16.05 -11.32
N GLU A 226 -7.98 -16.91 -11.50
CA GLU A 226 -8.01 -18.30 -11.07
C GLU A 226 -8.17 -18.46 -9.56
N MET A 227 -7.48 -17.64 -8.78
CA MET A 227 -7.59 -17.65 -7.32
C MET A 227 -8.98 -17.22 -6.87
N THR A 228 -9.53 -16.15 -7.47
CA THR A 228 -10.89 -15.68 -7.14
C THR A 228 -11.95 -16.75 -7.42
N SER A 229 -11.83 -17.49 -8.52
CA SER A 229 -12.77 -18.57 -8.86
C SER A 229 -12.81 -19.71 -7.84
N LYS A 230 -11.72 -19.90 -7.08
CA LYS A 230 -11.61 -20.94 -6.06
C LYS A 230 -12.02 -20.47 -4.66
N PHE A 231 -11.86 -19.19 -4.35
CA PHE A 231 -12.07 -18.64 -3.01
C PHE A 231 -13.40 -17.89 -2.86
N MET A 232 -13.99 -17.45 -3.96
CA MET A 232 -15.14 -16.55 -3.94
C MET A 232 -16.37 -17.16 -4.57
N THR A 233 -17.54 -16.78 -4.05
CA THR A 233 -18.85 -17.12 -4.57
C THR A 233 -19.57 -15.87 -5.01
N ASP A 234 -19.90 -15.76 -6.30
CA ASP A 234 -20.60 -14.63 -6.90
C ASP A 234 -20.09 -13.25 -6.41
N PRO A 235 -18.78 -12.93 -6.61
CA PRO A 235 -18.21 -11.72 -6.08
C PRO A 235 -18.74 -10.47 -6.77
N VAL A 236 -18.95 -9.42 -5.97
CA VAL A 236 -19.15 -8.06 -6.51
C VAL A 236 -17.83 -7.58 -7.08
N LYS A 237 -17.83 -7.18 -8.34
CA LYS A 237 -16.66 -6.66 -9.04
C LYS A 237 -16.75 -5.14 -9.11
N ILE A 238 -15.69 -4.47 -8.70
CA ILE A 238 -15.53 -3.02 -8.79
C ILE A 238 -14.19 -2.79 -9.47
N LEU A 239 -14.23 -2.63 -10.78
CA LEU A 239 -13.07 -2.57 -11.65
C LEU A 239 -12.91 -1.16 -12.19
N VAL A 240 -11.70 -0.68 -12.29
CA VAL A 240 -11.40 0.56 -12.99
C VAL A 240 -11.28 0.26 -14.48
N LYS A 241 -11.96 1.02 -15.34
CA LYS A 241 -11.81 0.88 -16.78
C LYS A 241 -10.35 1.08 -17.18
N ARG A 242 -9.83 0.24 -18.07
CA ARG A 242 -8.40 0.25 -18.46
C ARG A 242 -7.93 1.60 -19.00
N ASP A 243 -8.80 2.33 -19.68
CA ASP A 243 -8.49 3.65 -20.24
C ASP A 243 -8.32 4.75 -19.17
N GLU A 244 -8.58 4.42 -17.89
CA GLU A 244 -8.61 5.33 -16.76
C GLU A 244 -7.72 4.89 -15.58
N LEU A 245 -6.94 3.83 -15.73
CA LEU A 245 -5.76 3.58 -14.88
C LEU A 245 -4.70 4.65 -15.22
N THR A 246 -5.09 5.90 -15.11
CA THR A 246 -4.28 7.02 -15.53
C THR A 246 -3.19 7.27 -14.51
N LEU A 247 -2.01 7.41 -15.04
CA LEU A 247 -0.88 8.05 -14.37
C LEU A 247 -1.04 9.59 -14.51
N GLU A 248 -2.31 10.06 -14.65
CA GLU A 248 -2.63 11.48 -14.69
C GLU A 248 -2.13 12.16 -13.41
N GLY A 249 -1.56 13.33 -13.56
CA GLY A 249 -0.92 14.04 -12.45
C GLY A 249 0.55 13.65 -12.21
N ILE A 250 1.07 12.59 -12.86
CA ILE A 250 2.49 12.23 -12.80
C ILE A 250 3.12 12.54 -14.16
N LYS A 251 4.00 13.52 -14.20
CA LYS A 251 4.85 13.75 -15.35
C LYS A 251 5.93 12.69 -15.40
N GLN A 252 6.07 12.01 -16.53
CA GLN A 252 6.96 10.87 -16.68
C GLN A 252 8.02 11.22 -17.73
N PHE A 253 9.27 10.99 -17.36
CA PHE A 253 10.42 11.25 -18.20
C PHE A 253 11.34 10.04 -18.26
N PHE A 254 12.12 9.95 -19.32
CA PHE A 254 13.25 9.04 -19.40
C PHE A 254 14.54 9.77 -19.72
N VAL A 255 15.65 9.23 -19.21
CA VAL A 255 17.01 9.62 -19.56
C VAL A 255 17.68 8.43 -20.20
N ALA A 256 18.06 8.58 -21.48
CA ALA A 256 18.79 7.55 -22.19
C ALA A 256 20.24 7.51 -21.68
N VAL A 257 20.68 6.37 -21.19
CA VAL A 257 22.04 6.14 -20.68
C VAL A 257 22.65 4.98 -21.46
N GLU A 258 23.73 5.23 -22.19
CA GLU A 258 24.35 4.19 -23.01
C GLU A 258 25.02 3.10 -22.18
N ARG A 259 25.56 3.43 -21.00
CA ARG A 259 26.30 2.54 -20.11
C ARG A 259 25.78 2.59 -18.69
N GLU A 260 25.82 1.45 -18.01
CA GLU A 260 25.38 1.33 -16.61
C GLU A 260 26.13 2.30 -15.67
N GLU A 261 27.43 2.52 -15.91
CA GLU A 261 28.26 3.40 -15.10
C GLU A 261 27.81 4.85 -15.15
N TRP A 262 27.22 5.30 -16.26
CA TRP A 262 26.76 6.66 -16.46
C TRP A 262 25.47 6.98 -15.70
N LYS A 263 24.74 5.97 -15.27
CA LYS A 263 23.56 6.18 -14.39
C LYS A 263 23.92 6.91 -13.11
N PHE A 264 25.07 6.60 -12.53
CA PHE A 264 25.51 7.24 -11.30
C PHE A 264 25.83 8.72 -11.52
N ASP A 265 26.56 9.05 -12.57
CA ASP A 265 26.90 10.45 -12.89
C ASP A 265 25.62 11.25 -13.18
N THR A 266 24.69 10.69 -13.94
CA THR A 266 23.36 11.26 -14.19
C THR A 266 22.59 11.48 -12.89
N LEU A 267 22.64 10.54 -11.93
CA LEU A 267 21.99 10.70 -10.65
C LEU A 267 22.63 11.83 -9.81
N CYS A 268 23.95 11.98 -9.86
CA CYS A 268 24.67 13.06 -9.18
C CYS A 268 24.27 14.43 -9.75
N ASP A 269 24.15 14.55 -11.06
CA ASP A 269 23.69 15.79 -11.70
C ASP A 269 22.25 16.18 -11.31
N LEU A 270 21.43 15.19 -10.99
CA LEU A 270 20.06 15.41 -10.55
C LEU A 270 19.94 15.65 -9.03
N TYR A 271 20.98 15.39 -8.25
CA TYR A 271 20.88 15.37 -6.79
C TYR A 271 20.41 16.69 -6.17
N ASP A 272 20.86 17.82 -6.68
CA ASP A 272 20.43 19.14 -6.18
C ASP A 272 18.92 19.32 -6.34
N THR A 273 18.36 18.78 -7.41
CA THR A 273 16.91 18.73 -7.64
C THR A 273 16.20 17.79 -6.65
N LEU A 274 16.84 16.66 -6.27
CA LEU A 274 16.28 15.69 -5.33
C LEU A 274 16.16 16.24 -3.91
N THR A 275 17.02 17.17 -3.51
CA THR A 275 17.05 17.70 -2.14
C THR A 275 15.98 18.75 -1.84
N ILE A 276 15.33 19.31 -2.87
CA ILE A 276 14.24 20.29 -2.73
C ILE A 276 12.98 19.62 -2.16
N THR A 277 12.77 18.36 -2.49
CA THR A 277 11.57 17.59 -2.15
C THR A 277 11.93 16.19 -1.64
N GLN A 278 10.95 15.41 -1.17
CA GLN A 278 11.19 14.01 -0.87
C GLN A 278 11.21 13.18 -2.15
N ALA A 279 12.28 12.41 -2.32
CA ALA A 279 12.52 11.56 -3.48
C ALA A 279 12.74 10.09 -3.08
N VAL A 280 12.30 9.18 -3.94
CA VAL A 280 12.56 7.74 -3.81
C VAL A 280 13.27 7.25 -5.05
N ILE A 281 14.36 6.52 -4.85
CA ILE A 281 15.18 5.93 -5.91
C ILE A 281 15.01 4.40 -5.85
N PHE A 282 14.52 3.82 -6.92
CA PHE A 282 14.30 2.37 -7.02
C PHE A 282 15.42 1.65 -7.75
N CYS A 283 15.94 0.60 -7.12
CA CYS A 283 16.85 -0.38 -7.70
C CYS A 283 16.22 -1.76 -7.71
N ASN A 284 16.57 -2.60 -8.69
CA ASN A 284 15.97 -3.94 -8.83
C ASN A 284 16.56 -4.96 -7.85
N THR A 285 17.73 -4.72 -7.28
CA THR A 285 18.37 -5.65 -6.36
C THR A 285 18.85 -4.99 -5.07
N LYS A 286 18.84 -5.74 -3.97
CA LYS A 286 19.35 -5.31 -2.66
C LYS A 286 20.83 -4.91 -2.71
N ARG A 287 21.65 -5.71 -3.41
CA ARG A 287 23.08 -5.41 -3.59
C ARG A 287 23.32 -4.07 -4.28
N LYS A 288 22.46 -3.73 -5.24
CA LYS A 288 22.54 -2.45 -5.94
C LYS A 288 22.12 -1.30 -5.04
N VAL A 289 21.13 -1.49 -4.17
CA VAL A 289 20.74 -0.51 -3.14
C VAL A 289 21.92 -0.22 -2.23
N ASP A 290 22.57 -1.25 -1.69
CA ASP A 290 23.73 -1.10 -0.80
C ASP A 290 24.90 -0.40 -1.51
N TRP A 291 25.25 -0.87 -2.70
CA TRP A 291 26.31 -0.28 -3.52
C TRP A 291 26.04 1.20 -3.85
N LEU A 292 24.84 1.53 -4.30
CA LEU A 292 24.46 2.89 -4.66
C LEU A 292 24.47 3.81 -3.44
N THR A 293 23.98 3.32 -2.30
CA THR A 293 23.96 4.07 -1.04
C THR A 293 25.37 4.39 -0.56
N GLU A 294 26.28 3.42 -0.57
CA GLU A 294 27.66 3.60 -0.20
C GLU A 294 28.38 4.59 -1.14
N LYS A 295 28.16 4.42 -2.46
CA LYS A 295 28.74 5.30 -3.48
C LYS A 295 28.23 6.73 -3.36
N MET A 296 26.96 6.94 -3.09
CA MET A 296 26.36 8.27 -2.86
C MET A 296 26.94 8.92 -1.61
N ARG A 297 27.01 8.18 -0.49
CA ARG A 297 27.56 8.69 0.78
C ARG A 297 29.05 9.03 0.68
N SER A 298 29.84 8.23 -0.04
CA SER A 298 31.29 8.51 -0.27
C SER A 298 31.50 9.75 -1.14
N ASN A 299 30.49 10.18 -1.90
CA ASN A 299 30.48 11.43 -2.66
C ASN A 299 29.76 12.57 -1.90
N ASN A 300 29.64 12.47 -0.56
CA ASN A 300 29.02 13.45 0.32
C ASN A 300 27.52 13.72 0.11
N PHE A 301 26.78 12.78 -0.48
CA PHE A 301 25.34 12.87 -0.60
C PHE A 301 24.64 12.26 0.62
N THR A 302 23.62 12.94 1.13
CA THR A 302 22.82 12.46 2.27
C THR A 302 21.66 11.61 1.76
N VAL A 303 21.77 10.30 1.96
CA VAL A 303 20.76 9.34 1.54
C VAL A 303 20.49 8.27 2.61
N SER A 304 19.27 7.80 2.69
CA SER A 304 18.87 6.59 3.44
C SER A 304 18.61 5.44 2.49
N SER A 305 18.73 4.22 2.98
CA SER A 305 18.44 3.03 2.18
C SER A 305 17.59 2.04 2.96
N MET A 306 16.76 1.28 2.22
CA MET A 306 15.93 0.22 2.81
C MET A 306 15.74 -0.93 1.84
N HIS A 307 15.93 -2.16 2.32
CA HIS A 307 15.58 -3.39 1.60
C HIS A 307 15.21 -4.54 2.54
N GLY A 308 14.71 -5.64 1.99
CA GLY A 308 14.10 -6.73 2.75
C GLY A 308 15.02 -7.49 3.70
N ASP A 309 16.36 -7.44 3.51
CA ASP A 309 17.33 -8.15 4.38
C ASP A 309 17.70 -7.37 5.64
N MET A 310 17.34 -6.08 5.70
CA MET A 310 17.56 -5.27 6.90
C MET A 310 16.67 -5.73 8.07
N PRO A 311 17.16 -5.63 9.32
CA PRO A 311 16.35 -5.90 10.51
C PRO A 311 15.09 -5.03 10.54
N GLN A 312 13.97 -5.60 11.00
CA GLN A 312 12.69 -4.88 11.01
C GLN A 312 12.75 -3.56 11.81
N LYS A 313 13.44 -3.57 12.95
CA LYS A 313 13.60 -2.38 13.80
C LYS A 313 14.29 -1.23 13.05
N GLU A 314 15.30 -1.55 12.24
CA GLU A 314 16.01 -0.57 11.43
C GLU A 314 15.11 -0.03 10.31
N ARG A 315 14.36 -0.91 9.63
CA ARG A 315 13.39 -0.51 8.60
C ARG A 315 12.30 0.40 9.17
N ASP A 316 11.78 0.10 10.37
CA ASP A 316 10.78 0.93 11.06
C ASP A 316 11.35 2.32 11.40
N ALA A 317 12.61 2.41 11.83
CA ALA A 317 13.29 3.66 12.12
C ALA A 317 13.47 4.51 10.84
N ILE A 318 13.98 3.91 9.76
CA ILE A 318 14.16 4.58 8.46
C ILE A 318 12.81 5.11 7.94
N MET A 319 11.75 4.32 8.03
CA MET A 319 10.41 4.75 7.62
C MET A 319 9.86 5.89 8.47
N SER A 320 10.15 5.89 9.77
CA SER A 320 9.77 6.99 10.66
C SER A 320 10.47 8.30 10.29
N GLU A 321 11.78 8.24 10.06
CA GLU A 321 12.61 9.39 9.64
C GLU A 321 12.17 9.93 8.27
N PHE A 322 11.87 9.04 7.33
CA PHE A 322 11.39 9.44 6.01
C PHE A 322 9.99 10.07 6.07
N ARG A 323 9.06 9.53 6.88
CA ARG A 323 7.72 10.13 7.07
C ARG A 323 7.76 11.50 7.77
N SER A 324 8.68 11.70 8.69
CA SER A 324 8.86 12.98 9.38
C SER A 324 9.55 14.05 8.51
N GLY A 325 10.10 13.66 7.34
CA GLY A 325 10.88 14.54 6.48
C GLY A 325 12.31 14.79 6.96
N THR A 326 12.76 14.08 7.99
CA THR A 326 14.15 14.15 8.50
C THR A 326 15.14 13.67 7.44
N THR A 327 14.77 12.59 6.71
CA THR A 327 15.50 12.15 5.51
C THR A 327 14.66 12.45 4.28
N ARG A 328 15.29 12.94 3.21
CA ARG A 328 14.60 13.37 1.99
C ARG A 328 14.79 12.45 0.81
N VAL A 329 15.87 11.69 0.78
CA VAL A 329 16.17 10.74 -0.31
C VAL A 329 16.28 9.33 0.23
N LEU A 330 15.43 8.44 -0.28
CA LEU A 330 15.40 7.03 0.08
C LEU A 330 15.77 6.18 -1.13
N ILE A 331 16.79 5.32 -1.00
CA ILE A 331 17.16 4.32 -2.00
C ILE A 331 16.59 2.98 -1.55
N THR A 332 15.81 2.31 -2.39
CA THR A 332 15.09 1.10 -2.00
C THR A 332 14.86 0.13 -3.14
N THR A 333 14.39 -1.06 -2.81
CA THR A 333 13.82 -2.03 -3.75
C THR A 333 12.29 -1.96 -3.74
N ASP A 334 11.63 -2.83 -4.49
CA ASP A 334 10.18 -2.95 -4.55
C ASP A 334 9.50 -3.28 -3.20
N VAL A 335 10.27 -3.54 -2.14
CA VAL A 335 9.72 -3.67 -0.78
C VAL A 335 8.95 -2.42 -0.35
N TRP A 336 9.34 -1.26 -0.89
CA TRP A 336 8.70 0.02 -0.62
C TRP A 336 7.68 0.45 -1.69
N ALA A 337 7.63 -0.22 -2.84
CA ALA A 337 6.86 0.24 -4.00
C ALA A 337 5.33 0.24 -3.80
N ARG A 338 4.78 -0.53 -2.86
CA ARG A 338 3.33 -0.74 -2.73
C ARG A 338 2.78 -0.39 -1.37
N GLY A 339 1.59 0.20 -1.36
CA GLY A 339 0.74 0.37 -0.18
C GLY A 339 1.22 1.33 0.90
N LEU A 340 2.48 1.76 0.89
CA LEU A 340 3.02 2.66 1.90
C LEU A 340 2.60 4.11 1.63
N ASP A 341 1.93 4.71 2.59
CA ASP A 341 1.49 6.10 2.52
C ASP A 341 2.59 7.03 3.05
N VAL A 342 3.23 7.76 2.13
CA VAL A 342 4.14 8.86 2.45
C VAL A 342 3.69 10.07 1.65
N GLN A 343 3.07 11.01 2.32
CA GLN A 343 2.36 12.13 1.71
C GLN A 343 3.24 13.14 0.97
N GLN A 344 4.55 13.09 1.17
CA GLN A 344 5.47 14.14 0.73
C GLN A 344 6.34 13.75 -0.47
N VAL A 345 6.23 12.52 -0.98
CA VAL A 345 7.01 12.08 -2.14
C VAL A 345 6.47 12.77 -3.40
N SER A 346 7.30 13.61 -4.00
CA SER A 346 6.99 14.29 -5.26
C SER A 346 7.80 13.76 -6.43
N LEU A 347 8.91 13.08 -6.16
CA LEU A 347 9.82 12.57 -7.17
C LEU A 347 10.11 11.08 -6.97
N VAL A 348 9.97 10.30 -8.03
CA VAL A 348 10.40 8.91 -8.10
C VAL A 348 11.44 8.76 -9.21
N ILE A 349 12.58 8.14 -8.90
CA ILE A 349 13.59 7.78 -9.89
C ILE A 349 13.67 6.26 -9.98
N ASN A 350 13.42 5.71 -11.16
CA ASN A 350 13.76 4.35 -11.49
C ASN A 350 15.22 4.30 -11.97
N TYR A 351 16.15 4.10 -11.05
CA TYR A 351 17.58 3.89 -11.36
C TYR A 351 17.75 2.62 -12.20
N ASP A 352 16.97 1.60 -11.89
CA ASP A 352 16.71 0.46 -12.76
C ASP A 352 15.23 0.46 -13.13
N LEU A 353 14.93 0.32 -14.42
CA LEU A 353 13.57 0.14 -14.89
C LEU A 353 13.00 -1.17 -14.29
N PRO A 354 11.76 -1.19 -13.81
CA PRO A 354 11.18 -2.40 -13.26
C PRO A 354 11.05 -3.50 -14.32
N ASN A 355 11.12 -4.75 -13.89
CA ASN A 355 11.10 -5.93 -14.77
C ASN A 355 9.74 -6.18 -15.43
N ASN A 356 8.69 -5.56 -14.91
CA ASN A 356 7.33 -5.65 -15.46
C ASN A 356 6.57 -4.34 -15.27
N ARG A 357 5.53 -4.14 -16.06
CA ARG A 357 4.70 -2.93 -16.08
C ARG A 357 3.87 -2.74 -14.81
N GLU A 358 3.48 -3.82 -14.14
CA GLU A 358 2.73 -3.74 -12.88
C GLU A 358 3.58 -3.12 -11.76
N LEU A 359 4.85 -3.46 -11.68
CA LEU A 359 5.79 -2.83 -10.75
C LEU A 359 6.01 -1.34 -11.08
N TYR A 360 5.99 -0.99 -12.37
CA TYR A 360 6.15 0.40 -12.77
C TYR A 360 5.09 1.30 -12.15
N ILE A 361 3.80 0.96 -12.30
CA ILE A 361 2.71 1.75 -11.73
C ILE A 361 2.77 1.82 -10.20
N HIS A 362 3.22 0.75 -9.53
CA HIS A 362 3.38 0.74 -8.08
C HIS A 362 4.53 1.62 -7.60
N ARG A 363 5.63 1.69 -8.34
CA ARG A 363 6.76 2.57 -8.02
C ARG A 363 6.39 4.03 -8.19
N ILE A 364 5.93 4.41 -9.38
CA ILE A 364 5.66 5.82 -9.67
C ILE A 364 4.41 6.35 -9.00
N GLY A 365 3.42 5.51 -8.70
CA GLY A 365 2.25 5.86 -7.90
C GLY A 365 2.56 6.27 -6.45
N ARG A 366 3.85 6.42 -6.09
CA ARG A 366 4.29 7.05 -4.84
C ARG A 366 4.36 8.56 -4.93
N SER A 367 4.61 9.11 -6.14
CA SER A 367 4.55 10.53 -6.42
C SER A 367 3.13 10.98 -6.79
N GLY A 368 2.84 12.27 -6.69
CA GLY A 368 1.58 12.85 -7.15
C GLY A 368 0.33 12.55 -6.31
N ARG A 369 0.47 12.02 -5.09
CA ARG A 369 -0.66 11.72 -4.21
C ARG A 369 -1.33 12.98 -3.66
N PHE A 370 -2.62 12.86 -3.33
CA PHE A 370 -3.43 13.93 -2.72
C PHE A 370 -3.57 15.19 -3.59
N GLY A 371 -3.70 15.03 -4.93
CA GLY A 371 -3.85 16.13 -5.88
C GLY A 371 -2.58 16.97 -6.10
N ARG A 372 -1.41 16.47 -5.70
CA ARG A 372 -0.12 17.08 -6.00
C ARG A 372 0.43 16.52 -7.31
N LYS A 373 1.10 17.37 -8.07
CA LYS A 373 1.83 16.93 -9.26
C LYS A 373 3.03 16.10 -8.84
N GLY A 374 3.18 14.91 -9.44
CA GLY A 374 4.33 14.04 -9.24
C GLY A 374 5.23 14.03 -10.47
N VAL A 375 6.48 13.65 -10.26
CA VAL A 375 7.47 13.45 -11.34
C VAL A 375 8.07 12.07 -11.21
N ALA A 376 8.17 11.35 -12.32
CA ALA A 376 8.87 10.08 -12.44
C ALA A 376 9.97 10.20 -13.50
N ILE A 377 11.18 9.79 -13.14
CA ILE A 377 12.34 9.80 -14.03
C ILE A 377 12.86 8.37 -14.15
N ASN A 378 13.01 7.89 -15.38
CA ASN A 378 13.44 6.54 -15.69
C ASN A 378 14.82 6.57 -16.36
N PHE A 379 15.81 5.90 -15.78
CA PHE A 379 17.10 5.68 -16.44
C PHE A 379 16.99 4.45 -17.33
N VAL A 380 17.20 4.66 -18.62
CA VAL A 380 16.89 3.68 -19.68
C VAL A 380 18.14 3.39 -20.50
N LYS A 381 18.52 2.13 -20.58
CA LYS A 381 19.53 1.65 -21.54
C LYS A 381 18.85 1.25 -22.85
N SER A 382 19.64 1.03 -23.87
CA SER A 382 19.13 0.58 -25.18
C SER A 382 18.24 -0.66 -25.10
N ASP A 383 18.57 -1.60 -24.22
CA ASP A 383 17.80 -2.84 -24.02
C ASP A 383 16.47 -2.59 -23.29
N ASP A 384 16.38 -1.53 -22.50
CA ASP A 384 15.22 -1.20 -21.70
C ASP A 384 14.12 -0.47 -22.50
N ILE A 385 14.44 0.04 -23.69
CA ILE A 385 13.51 0.83 -24.51
C ILE A 385 12.24 0.03 -24.84
N LYS A 386 12.37 -1.27 -25.06
CA LYS A 386 11.21 -2.14 -25.34
C LYS A 386 10.24 -2.19 -24.17
N ILE A 387 10.77 -2.27 -22.94
CA ILE A 387 9.97 -2.28 -21.71
C ILE A 387 9.28 -0.93 -21.53
N LEU A 388 9.99 0.16 -21.79
CA LEU A 388 9.43 1.51 -21.71
C LEU A 388 8.26 1.70 -22.68
N ARG A 389 8.40 1.25 -23.92
CA ARG A 389 7.33 1.34 -24.94
C ARG A 389 6.15 0.42 -24.61
N ASP A 390 6.38 -0.77 -24.06
CA ASP A 390 5.31 -1.64 -23.56
C ASP A 390 4.50 -0.97 -22.44
N ILE A 391 5.18 -0.27 -21.52
CA ILE A 391 4.55 0.50 -20.45
C ILE A 391 3.67 1.63 -21.01
N GLU A 392 4.21 2.45 -21.95
CA GLU A 392 3.46 3.53 -22.57
C GLU A 392 2.20 3.02 -23.27
N GLN A 393 2.32 1.94 -24.05
CA GLN A 393 1.21 1.37 -24.79
C GLN A 393 0.15 0.76 -23.85
N TYR A 394 0.59 0.05 -22.81
CA TYR A 394 -0.32 -0.64 -21.91
C TYR A 394 -1.13 0.32 -21.04
N TYR A 395 -0.51 1.39 -20.55
CA TYR A 395 -1.17 2.38 -19.70
C TYR A 395 -1.70 3.59 -20.45
N SER A 396 -1.62 3.58 -21.81
CA SER A 396 -2.00 4.72 -22.66
C SER A 396 -1.41 6.04 -22.16
N THR A 397 -0.15 6.01 -21.72
CA THR A 397 0.56 7.14 -21.13
C THR A 397 1.72 7.58 -22.00
N GLN A 398 2.21 8.79 -21.76
CA GLN A 398 3.36 9.35 -22.46
C GLN A 398 4.54 9.50 -21.49
N ILE A 399 5.69 8.96 -21.90
CA ILE A 399 6.97 9.10 -21.18
C ILE A 399 7.90 9.86 -22.10
N ASP A 400 8.12 11.14 -21.80
CA ASP A 400 8.91 12.04 -22.63
C ASP A 400 10.40 11.94 -22.33
N GLU A 401 11.24 12.31 -23.29
CA GLU A 401 12.65 12.51 -23.01
C GLU A 401 12.82 13.70 -22.06
N MET A 402 13.70 13.54 -21.07
CA MET A 402 13.90 14.55 -20.04
C MET A 402 14.48 15.83 -20.64
N PRO A 403 13.86 17.00 -20.42
CA PRO A 403 14.40 18.26 -20.89
C PRO A 403 15.69 18.64 -20.13
N MET A 404 16.54 19.43 -20.76
CA MET A 404 17.83 19.83 -20.17
C MET A 404 17.67 20.70 -18.89
N ASN A 405 16.57 21.41 -18.74
CA ASN A 405 16.27 22.21 -17.55
C ASN A 405 15.28 21.50 -16.62
N VAL A 406 15.80 20.76 -15.67
CA VAL A 406 15.01 19.94 -14.72
C VAL A 406 14.33 20.80 -13.66
N ALA A 407 14.87 21.97 -13.33
CA ALA A 407 14.34 22.83 -12.27
C ALA A 407 12.90 23.29 -12.52
N ASP A 408 12.46 23.31 -13.78
CA ASP A 408 11.09 23.72 -14.14
C ASP A 408 10.05 22.57 -14.04
N LEU A 409 10.50 21.36 -13.67
CA LEU A 409 9.66 20.16 -13.67
C LEU A 409 9.10 19.82 -12.28
N ILE A 410 9.74 20.29 -11.23
CA ILE A 410 9.46 20.03 -9.81
C ILE A 410 9.05 21.36 -9.14
#